data_94818d38177462ebe59e6e8e3b273649
#
_entry.id   94818d38177462ebe59e6e8e3b273649
#
_cell.length_a   1.000
_cell.length_b   1.000
_cell.length_c   1.000
_cell.angle_alpha   90.00
_cell.angle_beta   90.00
_cell.angle_gamma   90.00
#
_symmetry.space_group_name_H-M   'P 1'
#
loop_
_entity.id
_entity.type
_entity.pdbx_description
1 polymer ?
#
loop_
_entity_poly.entity_id
_entity_poly.type
_entity_poly.pdbx_seq_one_letter_code
_entity_poly.pdbx_strand_id
1 'polypeptide(L)'
;TDRIFEMKNQKKLEDMPTHTIHYGHIHDGDEVIDEVMVVLMREPKSYTREDTVEIDCHGGVYVMKRILETVIKYGARPAEPGEFTKRAFLNGRIDLSQAESVIDVINSKNEFALKSSLSQLSGSVSEKIKEIRGTVLHEIAFIESALDDPEHISLDGYPEKLSGIVSDVIKKIDKLLANSDNGKMLKEGISTVIVGKPNAGKSS
;
A
#
# COMPACT_ATOMS: atom_id res chain seq x y z
N THR A 1 4.00 7.36 -24.12
CA THR A 1 3.31 6.20 -24.74
C THR A 1 2.93 6.50 -26.19
N ASP A 2 2.41 7.67 -26.50
CA ASP A 2 1.96 8.05 -27.88
C ASP A 2 3.05 7.99 -28.97
N ARG A 3 4.32 7.81 -28.59
CA ARG A 3 5.43 7.61 -29.57
C ARG A 3 5.56 6.17 -30.04
N ILE A 4 4.95 5.23 -29.32
CA ILE A 4 5.09 3.79 -29.56
C ILE A 4 3.76 3.07 -29.68
N PHE A 5 2.65 3.72 -29.37
CA PHE A 5 1.31 3.16 -29.39
C PHE A 5 0.42 3.90 -30.38
N GLU A 6 -0.14 3.17 -31.32
CA GLU A 6 -1.09 3.66 -32.30
C GLU A 6 -2.47 3.00 -32.09
N MET A 7 -3.48 3.83 -31.81
CA MET A 7 -4.86 3.39 -31.70
C MET A 7 -5.48 3.16 -33.07
N LYS A 8 -6.33 2.14 -33.17
CA LYS A 8 -7.09 1.87 -34.43
C LYS A 8 -7.92 3.04 -34.95
N ASN A 9 -8.33 3.96 -34.08
CA ASN A 9 -9.13 5.13 -34.43
C ASN A 9 -8.30 6.39 -34.69
N GLN A 10 -6.98 6.28 -34.74
CA GLN A 10 -6.01 7.38 -34.98
C GLN A 10 -6.07 8.54 -33.96
N LYS A 11 -6.70 8.35 -32.81
CA LYS A 11 -6.68 9.32 -31.71
C LYS A 11 -5.43 9.13 -30.88
N LYS A 12 -5.01 10.19 -30.19
CA LYS A 12 -3.88 10.12 -29.26
C LYS A 12 -4.34 9.71 -27.87
N LEU A 13 -3.51 8.97 -27.16
CA LEU A 13 -3.78 8.56 -25.78
C LEU A 13 -3.82 9.76 -24.83
N GLU A 14 -3.05 10.82 -25.14
CA GLU A 14 -3.05 12.07 -24.36
C GLU A 14 -4.42 12.76 -24.28
N ASP A 15 -5.29 12.58 -25.30
CA ASP A 15 -6.62 13.16 -25.37
C ASP A 15 -7.70 12.30 -24.69
N MET A 16 -7.35 11.11 -24.22
CA MET A 16 -8.32 10.17 -23.69
C MET A 16 -8.60 10.38 -22.20
N PRO A 17 -9.83 10.14 -21.74
CA PRO A 17 -10.18 10.25 -20.33
C PRO A 17 -9.52 9.14 -19.49
N THR A 18 -9.44 9.39 -18.17
CA THR A 18 -8.94 8.41 -17.22
C THR A 18 -9.85 7.17 -17.12
N HIS A 19 -9.28 6.01 -16.76
CA HIS A 19 -9.96 4.72 -16.59
C HIS A 19 -10.61 4.23 -17.89
N THR A 20 -9.89 4.37 -18.98
CA THR A 20 -10.29 3.87 -20.30
C THR A 20 -9.28 2.85 -20.82
N ILE A 21 -9.78 1.92 -21.63
CA ILE A 21 -8.99 0.89 -22.29
C ILE A 21 -9.01 1.18 -23.80
N HIS A 22 -7.84 1.14 -24.40
CA HIS A 22 -7.66 1.44 -25.83
C HIS A 22 -6.96 0.28 -26.52
N TYR A 23 -7.51 -0.10 -27.67
CA TYR A 23 -6.99 -1.18 -28.48
C TYR A 23 -6.16 -0.62 -29.64
N GLY A 24 -4.97 -1.17 -29.86
CA GLY A 24 -4.06 -0.70 -30.89
C GLY A 24 -2.79 -1.53 -31.01
N HIS A 25 -1.76 -0.96 -31.57
CA HIS A 25 -0.49 -1.64 -31.85
C HIS A 25 0.67 -0.91 -31.16
N ILE A 26 1.65 -1.68 -30.67
CA ILE A 26 2.95 -1.15 -30.26
C ILE A 26 3.91 -1.24 -31.42
N HIS A 27 4.61 -0.12 -31.67
CA HIS A 27 5.57 0.03 -32.72
C HIS A 27 6.98 0.36 -32.21
N ASP A 28 8.00 -0.14 -32.90
CA ASP A 28 9.38 0.35 -32.80
C ASP A 28 9.82 0.91 -34.14
N GLY A 29 9.65 2.21 -34.34
CA GLY A 29 9.73 2.83 -35.64
C GLY A 29 8.60 2.34 -36.57
N ASP A 30 8.96 1.78 -37.72
CA ASP A 30 7.99 1.23 -38.68
C ASP A 30 7.58 -0.23 -38.40
N GLU A 31 8.24 -0.89 -37.43
CA GLU A 31 7.97 -2.29 -37.08
C GLU A 31 6.83 -2.39 -36.07
N VAL A 32 5.78 -3.15 -36.40
CA VAL A 32 4.73 -3.54 -35.45
C VAL A 32 5.26 -4.66 -34.58
N ILE A 33 5.26 -4.47 -33.26
CA ILE A 33 5.72 -5.49 -32.30
C ILE A 33 4.57 -6.38 -31.87
N ASP A 34 3.45 -5.77 -31.48
CA ASP A 34 2.29 -6.52 -30.98
C ASP A 34 1.00 -5.71 -31.09
N GLU A 35 -0.12 -6.41 -31.11
CA GLU A 35 -1.46 -5.85 -30.93
C GLU A 35 -1.84 -5.95 -29.47
N VAL A 36 -2.13 -4.81 -28.82
CA VAL A 36 -2.24 -4.69 -27.36
C VAL A 36 -3.51 -3.95 -26.94
N MET A 37 -3.85 -4.12 -25.65
CA MET A 37 -4.72 -3.20 -24.93
C MET A 37 -3.89 -2.27 -24.04
N VAL A 38 -4.23 -0.98 -24.05
CA VAL A 38 -3.59 0.01 -23.21
C VAL A 38 -4.62 0.60 -22.24
N VAL A 39 -4.36 0.44 -20.95
CA VAL A 39 -5.17 1.04 -19.88
C VAL A 39 -4.56 2.36 -19.48
N LEU A 40 -5.37 3.41 -19.45
CA LEU A 40 -4.95 4.76 -19.05
C LEU A 40 -5.57 5.15 -17.71
N MET A 41 -4.73 5.51 -16.74
CA MET A 41 -5.13 6.06 -15.45
C MET A 41 -4.45 7.40 -15.24
N ARG A 42 -5.25 8.47 -15.11
CA ARG A 42 -4.75 9.83 -14.85
C ARG A 42 -4.67 10.10 -13.35
N GLU A 43 -3.74 10.94 -12.98
CA GLU A 43 -3.65 11.48 -11.63
C GLU A 43 -4.96 12.18 -11.19
N PRO A 44 -5.33 12.13 -9.91
CA PRO A 44 -4.72 11.32 -8.85
C PRO A 44 -5.31 9.90 -8.76
N LYS A 45 -6.02 9.42 -9.79
CA LYS A 45 -6.82 8.19 -9.79
C LYS A 45 -6.03 6.99 -10.34
N SER A 46 -4.85 6.72 -9.77
CA SER A 46 -3.99 5.57 -10.09
C SER A 46 -3.40 4.97 -8.81
N TYR A 47 -2.66 3.87 -8.94
CA TYR A 47 -1.98 3.25 -7.80
C TYR A 47 -0.97 4.19 -7.15
N THR A 48 -0.19 4.92 -7.93
CA THR A 48 0.84 5.86 -7.46
C THR A 48 0.34 7.29 -7.28
N ARG A 49 -0.92 7.59 -7.62
CA ARG A 49 -1.47 8.95 -7.79
C ARG A 49 -0.78 9.79 -8.87
N GLU A 50 -0.07 9.15 -9.77
CA GLU A 50 0.55 9.76 -10.95
C GLU A 50 -0.11 9.20 -12.21
N ASP A 51 0.10 9.83 -13.36
CA ASP A 51 -0.35 9.28 -14.65
C ASP A 51 0.28 7.90 -14.84
N THR A 52 -0.55 6.89 -15.05
CA THR A 52 -0.14 5.50 -15.21
C THR A 52 -0.72 4.93 -16.50
N VAL A 53 0.11 4.20 -17.22
CA VAL A 53 -0.28 3.43 -18.41
C VAL A 53 0.10 1.98 -18.20
N GLU A 54 -0.86 1.07 -18.41
CA GLU A 54 -0.62 -0.37 -18.44
C GLU A 54 -0.75 -0.86 -19.88
N ILE A 55 0.16 -1.73 -20.31
CA ILE A 55 0.18 -2.32 -21.65
C ILE A 55 -0.03 -3.82 -21.50
N ASP A 56 -1.21 -4.29 -21.88
CA ASP A 56 -1.59 -5.69 -21.87
C ASP A 56 -1.28 -6.31 -23.23
N CYS A 57 -0.21 -7.09 -23.30
CA CYS A 57 0.31 -7.69 -24.51
C CYS A 57 0.07 -9.21 -24.55
N HIS A 58 0.33 -9.85 -25.69
CA HIS A 58 0.33 -11.31 -25.78
C HIS A 58 1.41 -11.93 -24.87
N GLY A 59 1.05 -13.04 -24.22
CA GLY A 59 1.80 -13.66 -23.11
C GLY A 59 3.09 -14.40 -23.49
N GLY A 60 3.75 -14.04 -24.57
CA GLY A 60 5.04 -14.60 -24.98
C GLY A 60 6.21 -13.87 -24.32
N VAL A 61 7.15 -14.59 -23.70
CA VAL A 61 8.35 -13.98 -23.07
C VAL A 61 9.12 -13.07 -24.03
N TYR A 62 9.22 -13.47 -25.30
CA TYR A 62 9.90 -12.68 -26.32
C TYR A 62 9.17 -11.37 -26.61
N VAL A 63 7.84 -11.40 -26.77
CA VAL A 63 7.02 -10.21 -27.03
C VAL A 63 7.09 -9.24 -25.87
N MET A 64 6.90 -9.72 -24.62
CA MET A 64 7.02 -8.90 -23.42
C MET A 64 8.40 -8.22 -23.33
N LYS A 65 9.47 -8.96 -23.62
CA LYS A 65 10.84 -8.41 -23.64
C LYS A 65 10.99 -7.32 -24.70
N ARG A 66 10.52 -7.55 -25.91
CA ARG A 66 10.56 -6.57 -27.01
C ARG A 66 9.80 -5.29 -26.66
N ILE A 67 8.61 -5.39 -26.08
CA ILE A 67 7.83 -4.21 -25.63
C ILE A 67 8.58 -3.46 -24.55
N LEU A 68 9.13 -4.15 -23.53
CA LEU A 68 9.92 -3.53 -22.48
C LEU A 68 11.14 -2.79 -23.02
N GLU A 69 11.91 -3.41 -23.92
CA GLU A 69 13.06 -2.80 -24.58
C GLU A 69 12.65 -1.56 -25.36
N THR A 70 11.52 -1.60 -26.07
CA THR A 70 10.97 -0.46 -26.79
C THR A 70 10.58 0.68 -25.86
N VAL A 71 9.86 0.38 -24.78
CA VAL A 71 9.47 1.41 -23.79
C VAL A 71 10.72 2.08 -23.19
N ILE A 72 11.76 1.32 -22.89
CA ILE A 72 13.05 1.85 -22.39
C ILE A 72 13.75 2.69 -23.46
N LYS A 73 13.83 2.23 -24.69
CA LYS A 73 14.41 2.95 -25.83
C LYS A 73 13.78 4.33 -26.02
N TYR A 74 12.47 4.45 -25.78
CA TYR A 74 11.73 5.71 -25.92
C TYR A 74 11.67 6.54 -24.63
N GLY A 75 12.50 6.23 -23.62
CA GLY A 75 12.81 7.13 -22.50
C GLY A 75 12.29 6.69 -21.14
N ALA A 76 11.71 5.51 -21.01
CA ALA A 76 11.41 4.94 -19.69
C ALA A 76 12.67 4.31 -19.07
N ARG A 77 12.63 4.05 -17.78
CA ARG A 77 13.62 3.24 -17.08
C ARG A 77 12.91 2.12 -16.31
N PRO A 78 13.59 1.01 -16.05
CA PRO A 78 13.07 0.01 -15.13
C PRO A 78 12.82 0.63 -13.74
N ALA A 79 11.72 0.24 -13.11
CA ALA A 79 11.44 0.62 -11.73
C ALA A 79 12.31 -0.20 -10.77
N GLU A 80 12.70 0.42 -9.65
CA GLU A 80 13.35 -0.28 -8.56
C GLU A 80 12.34 -1.16 -7.80
N PRO A 81 12.80 -2.24 -7.11
CA PRO A 81 11.92 -3.02 -6.26
C PRO A 81 11.17 -2.14 -5.24
N GLY A 82 9.85 -2.26 -5.20
CA GLY A 82 8.99 -1.47 -4.32
C GLY A 82 8.76 -0.01 -4.73
N GLU A 83 9.27 0.44 -5.89
CA GLU A 83 9.16 1.84 -6.31
C GLU A 83 7.71 2.31 -6.45
N PHE A 84 6.79 1.50 -6.96
CA PHE A 84 5.37 1.86 -7.07
C PHE A 84 4.74 2.11 -5.70
N THR A 85 5.02 1.24 -4.72
CA THR A 85 4.53 1.40 -3.34
C THR A 85 5.15 2.62 -2.65
N LYS A 86 6.45 2.87 -2.88
CA LYS A 86 7.14 4.06 -2.39
C LYS A 86 6.50 5.35 -2.94
N ARG A 87 6.18 5.40 -4.24
CA ARG A 87 5.49 6.54 -4.86
C ARG A 87 4.08 6.71 -4.31
N ALA A 88 3.32 5.63 -4.13
CA ALA A 88 2.00 5.66 -3.53
C ALA A 88 2.05 6.25 -2.10
N PHE A 89 3.07 5.92 -1.30
CA PHE A 89 3.30 6.50 0.02
C PHE A 89 3.68 7.98 -0.06
N LEU A 90 4.65 8.36 -0.88
CA LEU A 90 5.10 9.74 -1.04
C LEU A 90 3.98 10.67 -1.53
N ASN A 91 3.11 10.17 -2.39
CA ASN A 91 1.95 10.88 -2.90
C ASN A 91 0.71 10.81 -1.98
N GLY A 92 0.87 10.27 -0.77
CA GLY A 92 -0.17 10.26 0.27
C GLY A 92 -1.38 9.38 -0.03
N ARG A 93 -1.23 8.36 -0.92
CA ARG A 93 -2.28 7.38 -1.15
C ARG A 93 -2.40 6.36 -0.03
N ILE A 94 -1.26 5.92 0.48
CA ILE A 94 -1.14 4.96 1.57
C ILE A 94 -0.20 5.52 2.64
N ASP A 95 -0.35 5.09 3.88
CA ASP A 95 0.59 5.38 4.96
C ASP A 95 1.71 4.33 5.02
N LEU A 96 2.67 4.55 5.94
CA LEU A 96 3.83 3.67 6.06
C LEU A 96 3.44 2.24 6.45
N SER A 97 2.47 2.07 7.36
CA SER A 97 2.01 0.75 7.79
C SER A 97 1.33 -0.02 6.65
N GLN A 98 0.59 0.68 5.81
CA GLN A 98 -0.01 0.13 4.60
C GLN A 98 1.05 -0.23 3.56
N ALA A 99 2.08 0.61 3.38
CA ALA A 99 3.19 0.34 2.47
C ALA A 99 3.96 -0.92 2.86
N GLU A 100 4.24 -1.10 4.15
CA GLU A 100 4.87 -2.32 4.68
C GLU A 100 3.97 -3.56 4.48
N SER A 101 2.67 -3.40 4.65
CA SER A 101 1.73 -4.52 4.49
C SER A 101 1.65 -5.05 3.05
N VAL A 102 2.02 -4.27 2.03
CA VAL A 102 2.06 -4.74 0.63
C VAL A 102 3.01 -5.92 0.48
N ILE A 103 4.24 -5.81 1.01
CA ILE A 103 5.20 -6.92 0.93
C ILE A 103 4.75 -8.11 1.78
N ASP A 104 4.04 -7.87 2.87
CA ASP A 104 3.48 -8.90 3.72
C ASP A 104 2.38 -9.70 3.04
N VAL A 105 1.52 -9.04 2.26
CA VAL A 105 0.52 -9.71 1.41
C VAL A 105 1.21 -10.60 0.39
N ILE A 106 2.24 -10.08 -0.31
CA ILE A 106 2.99 -10.81 -1.34
C ILE A 106 3.67 -12.06 -0.75
N ASN A 107 4.23 -11.96 0.45
CA ASN A 107 4.98 -13.03 1.10
C ASN A 107 4.12 -13.93 2.01
N SER A 108 2.81 -13.72 2.06
CA SER A 108 1.91 -14.51 2.92
C SER A 108 1.93 -15.99 2.54
N LYS A 109 2.23 -16.85 3.52
CA LYS A 109 2.33 -18.30 3.32
C LYS A 109 1.10 -19.08 3.80
N ASN A 110 0.17 -18.41 4.44
CA ASN A 110 -1.06 -19.02 4.95
C ASN A 110 -2.20 -17.99 4.98
N GLU A 111 -3.42 -18.49 5.15
CA GLU A 111 -4.64 -17.67 5.14
C GLU A 111 -4.67 -16.63 6.28
N PHE A 112 -4.16 -16.96 7.45
CA PHE A 112 -4.12 -16.03 8.59
C PHE A 112 -3.17 -14.87 8.34
N ALA A 113 -1.96 -15.16 7.81
CA ALA A 113 -1.01 -14.13 7.43
C ALA A 113 -1.61 -13.21 6.36
N LEU A 114 -2.25 -13.78 5.33
CA LEU A 114 -2.91 -13.01 4.27
C LEU A 114 -4.01 -12.11 4.84
N LYS A 115 -4.93 -12.64 5.65
CA LYS A 115 -6.01 -11.85 6.27
C LYS A 115 -5.48 -10.72 7.14
N SER A 116 -4.44 -10.98 7.94
CA SER A 116 -3.80 -9.97 8.78
C SER A 116 -3.19 -8.85 7.93
N SER A 117 -2.42 -9.21 6.92
CA SER A 117 -1.78 -8.24 6.01
C SER A 117 -2.81 -7.42 5.20
N LEU A 118 -3.89 -8.03 4.73
CA LEU A 118 -4.99 -7.33 4.06
C LEU A 118 -5.72 -6.36 4.99
N SER A 119 -5.94 -6.76 6.26
CA SER A 119 -6.53 -5.86 7.27
C SER A 119 -5.65 -4.65 7.53
N GLN A 120 -4.32 -4.84 7.60
CA GLN A 120 -3.36 -3.76 7.76
C GLN A 120 -3.32 -2.87 6.50
N LEU A 121 -3.31 -3.48 5.31
CA LEU A 121 -3.35 -2.77 4.03
C LEU A 121 -4.63 -1.91 3.90
N SER A 122 -5.75 -2.36 4.43
CA SER A 122 -7.00 -1.57 4.47
C SER A 122 -6.98 -0.40 5.46
N GLY A 123 -5.91 -0.23 6.24
CA GLY A 123 -5.71 0.90 7.15
C GLY A 123 -6.21 0.70 8.57
N SER A 124 -6.49 -0.55 8.99
CA SER A 124 -7.06 -0.84 10.33
C SER A 124 -6.18 -0.33 11.49
N VAL A 125 -4.86 -0.33 11.35
CA VAL A 125 -3.94 0.23 12.34
C VAL A 125 -3.99 1.75 12.34
N SER A 126 -3.96 2.34 11.14
CA SER A 126 -4.03 3.79 10.94
C SER A 126 -5.30 4.40 11.55
N GLU A 127 -6.44 3.74 11.37
CA GLU A 127 -7.70 4.19 11.96
C GLU A 127 -7.66 4.22 13.50
N LYS A 128 -7.12 3.17 14.13
CA LYS A 128 -6.97 3.11 15.59
C LYS A 128 -6.02 4.19 16.11
N ILE A 129 -4.91 4.43 15.42
CA ILE A 129 -3.99 5.50 15.78
C ILE A 129 -4.63 6.88 15.62
N LYS A 130 -5.42 7.09 14.56
CA LYS A 130 -6.19 8.33 14.37
C LYS A 130 -7.22 8.56 15.48
N GLU A 131 -7.92 7.51 15.90
CA GLU A 131 -8.86 7.57 17.03
C GLU A 131 -8.15 7.99 18.33
N ILE A 132 -7.03 7.32 18.65
CA ILE A 132 -6.21 7.65 19.84
C ILE A 132 -5.72 9.10 19.77
N ARG A 133 -5.14 9.49 18.63
CA ARG A 133 -4.67 10.85 18.39
C ARG A 133 -5.80 11.88 18.56
N GLY A 134 -6.99 11.58 18.02
CA GLY A 134 -8.16 12.46 18.13
C GLY A 134 -8.57 12.66 19.60
N THR A 135 -8.56 11.60 20.40
CA THR A 135 -8.83 11.69 21.84
C THR A 135 -7.83 12.60 22.54
N VAL A 136 -6.54 12.42 22.30
CA VAL A 136 -5.48 13.25 22.93
C VAL A 136 -5.58 14.71 22.48
N LEU A 137 -5.80 14.96 21.19
CA LEU A 137 -5.93 16.33 20.66
C LEU A 137 -7.16 17.04 21.24
N HIS A 138 -8.27 16.32 21.46
CA HIS A 138 -9.46 16.88 22.08
C HIS A 138 -9.18 17.37 23.51
N GLU A 139 -8.45 16.58 24.30
CA GLU A 139 -8.12 16.98 25.68
C GLU A 139 -7.11 18.12 25.70
N ILE A 140 -6.13 18.16 24.76
CA ILE A 140 -5.21 19.30 24.61
C ILE A 140 -5.98 20.59 24.30
N ALA A 141 -6.89 20.55 23.31
CA ALA A 141 -7.69 21.70 22.92
C ALA A 141 -8.59 22.20 24.09
N PHE A 142 -9.14 21.27 24.89
CA PHE A 142 -9.91 21.63 26.07
C PHE A 142 -9.05 22.35 27.12
N ILE A 143 -7.83 21.86 27.39
CA ILE A 143 -6.87 22.51 28.32
C ILE A 143 -6.50 23.91 27.82
N GLU A 144 -6.16 24.02 26.51
CA GLU A 144 -5.84 25.32 25.90
C GLU A 144 -6.99 26.32 26.05
N SER A 145 -8.23 25.87 25.74
CA SER A 145 -9.42 26.73 25.89
C SER A 145 -9.66 27.14 27.33
N ALA A 146 -9.40 26.29 28.33
CA ALA A 146 -9.57 26.62 29.74
C ALA A 146 -8.48 27.59 30.25
N LEU A 147 -7.27 27.54 29.64
CA LEU A 147 -6.21 28.49 29.96
C LEU A 147 -6.47 29.88 29.33
N ASP A 148 -7.10 29.89 28.15
CA ASP A 148 -7.41 31.17 27.47
C ASP A 148 -8.63 31.87 28.10
N ASP A 149 -9.60 31.10 28.62
CA ASP A 149 -10.84 31.64 29.22
C ASP A 149 -11.16 30.96 30.57
N PRO A 150 -10.32 31.23 31.61
CA PRO A 150 -10.44 30.61 32.93
C PRO A 150 -11.67 31.05 33.71
N GLU A 151 -12.31 32.17 33.30
CA GLU A 151 -13.51 32.67 33.98
C GLU A 151 -14.78 31.86 33.59
N HIS A 152 -14.77 31.27 32.40
CA HIS A 152 -15.93 30.52 31.88
C HIS A 152 -15.70 28.99 31.79
N ILE A 153 -14.45 28.53 31.79
CA ILE A 153 -14.11 27.11 31.68
C ILE A 153 -13.34 26.64 32.91
N SER A 154 -14.01 25.88 33.80
CA SER A 154 -13.38 25.32 34.99
C SER A 154 -12.63 24.03 34.70
N LEU A 155 -11.45 23.89 35.32
CA LEU A 155 -10.66 22.67 35.37
C LEU A 155 -10.88 21.84 36.64
N ASP A 156 -11.91 22.17 37.45
CA ASP A 156 -12.20 21.42 38.68
C ASP A 156 -12.58 19.96 38.36
N GLY A 157 -11.90 19.02 39.00
CA GLY A 157 -12.06 17.59 38.74
C GLY A 157 -11.54 17.09 37.37
N TYR A 158 -10.98 17.99 36.58
CA TYR A 158 -10.45 17.61 35.26
C TYR A 158 -9.17 16.73 35.33
N PRO A 159 -8.24 16.91 36.29
CA PRO A 159 -7.08 16.03 36.41
C PRO A 159 -7.45 14.56 36.58
N GLU A 160 -8.46 14.25 37.39
CA GLU A 160 -8.97 12.89 37.62
C GLU A 160 -9.60 12.32 36.34
N LYS A 161 -10.41 13.13 35.66
CA LYS A 161 -11.01 12.77 34.36
C LYS A 161 -9.92 12.49 33.33
N LEU A 162 -8.93 13.38 33.20
CA LEU A 162 -7.81 13.24 32.26
C LEU A 162 -7.00 11.98 32.57
N SER A 163 -6.74 11.68 33.84
CA SER A 163 -6.04 10.46 34.27
C SER A 163 -6.78 9.20 33.80
N GLY A 164 -8.11 9.18 33.88
CA GLY A 164 -8.96 8.10 33.37
C GLY A 164 -8.80 7.93 31.87
N ILE A 165 -8.90 9.04 31.10
CA ILE A 165 -8.76 9.05 29.64
C ILE A 165 -7.38 8.54 29.20
N VAL A 166 -6.32 9.04 29.85
CA VAL A 166 -4.93 8.60 29.57
C VAL A 166 -4.75 7.10 29.86
N SER A 167 -5.32 6.61 30.97
CA SER A 167 -5.30 5.18 31.30
C SER A 167 -5.96 4.33 30.23
N ASP A 168 -7.07 4.78 29.68
CA ASP A 168 -7.78 4.06 28.62
C ASP A 168 -7.03 4.13 27.27
N VAL A 169 -6.38 5.24 26.97
CA VAL A 169 -5.47 5.36 25.81
C VAL A 169 -4.31 4.38 25.95
N ILE A 170 -3.68 4.28 27.12
CA ILE A 170 -2.59 3.32 27.40
C ILE A 170 -3.08 1.89 27.14
N LYS A 171 -4.24 1.50 27.70
CA LYS A 171 -4.81 0.16 27.46
C LYS A 171 -5.05 -0.14 25.99
N LYS A 172 -5.53 0.84 25.21
CA LYS A 172 -5.70 0.69 23.76
C LYS A 172 -4.37 0.44 23.05
N ILE A 173 -3.32 1.18 23.42
CA ILE A 173 -1.96 1.00 22.87
C ILE A 173 -1.39 -0.36 23.25
N ASP A 174 -1.48 -0.77 24.52
CA ASP A 174 -1.01 -2.06 24.99
C ASP A 174 -1.68 -3.22 24.24
N LYS A 175 -2.99 -3.11 23.98
CA LYS A 175 -3.70 -4.11 23.17
C LYS A 175 -3.19 -4.19 21.73
N LEU A 176 -2.79 -3.07 21.13
CA LEU A 176 -2.19 -3.05 19.79
C LEU A 176 -0.81 -3.73 19.81
N LEU A 177 0.01 -3.44 20.80
CA LEU A 177 1.34 -4.04 20.97
C LEU A 177 1.27 -5.55 21.20
N ALA A 178 0.40 -6.01 22.09
CA ALA A 178 0.21 -7.44 22.36
C ALA A 178 -0.25 -8.24 21.12
N ASN A 179 -1.06 -7.63 20.27
CA ASN A 179 -1.48 -8.26 19.02
C ASN A 179 -0.35 -8.32 17.97
N SER A 180 0.63 -7.42 18.03
CA SER A 180 1.78 -7.41 17.12
C SER A 180 2.65 -8.66 17.29
N ASP A 181 2.95 -9.08 18.51
CA ASP A 181 3.78 -10.27 18.79
C ASP A 181 3.10 -11.56 18.31
N ASN A 182 1.80 -11.69 18.54
CA ASN A 182 1.02 -12.83 18.05
C ASN A 182 0.97 -12.86 16.52
N GLY A 183 0.84 -11.71 15.88
CA GLY A 183 0.86 -11.56 14.42
C GLY A 183 2.18 -12.02 13.79
N LYS A 184 3.30 -11.71 14.44
CA LYS A 184 4.64 -12.12 13.99
C LYS A 184 4.80 -13.65 14.00
N MET A 185 4.38 -14.33 15.06
CA MET A 185 4.41 -15.80 15.13
C MET A 185 3.55 -16.46 14.05
N LEU A 186 2.36 -15.92 13.78
CA LEU A 186 1.47 -16.45 12.74
C LEU A 186 2.04 -16.23 11.33
N LYS A 187 2.79 -15.15 11.12
CA LYS A 187 3.40 -14.79 9.84
C LYS A 187 4.68 -15.58 9.57
N GLU A 188 5.59 -15.64 10.53
CA GLU A 188 6.91 -16.26 10.38
C GLU A 188 6.88 -17.77 10.68
N GLY A 189 5.88 -18.24 11.41
CA GLY A 189 5.82 -19.61 11.93
C GLY A 189 6.76 -19.82 13.13
N ILE A 190 6.85 -21.04 13.57
CA ILE A 190 7.73 -21.46 14.67
C ILE A 190 8.83 -22.35 14.10
N SER A 191 10.08 -21.93 14.25
CA SER A 191 11.22 -22.75 13.91
C SER A 191 11.30 -23.96 14.84
N THR A 192 11.03 -25.15 14.32
CA THR A 192 11.01 -26.39 15.10
C THR A 192 12.17 -27.27 14.65
N VAL A 193 12.97 -27.72 15.61
CA VAL A 193 14.07 -28.69 15.41
C VAL A 193 13.66 -30.06 15.96
N ILE A 194 13.62 -31.06 15.09
CA ILE A 194 13.38 -32.45 15.49
C ILE A 194 14.72 -33.13 15.74
N VAL A 195 15.00 -33.47 17.01
CA VAL A 195 16.21 -34.15 17.41
C VAL A 195 15.92 -35.61 17.84
N GLY A 196 16.83 -36.52 17.51
CA GLY A 196 16.69 -37.94 17.88
C GLY A 196 17.84 -38.78 17.32
N LYS A 197 17.98 -40.01 17.86
CA LYS A 197 18.99 -40.97 17.39
C LYS A 197 18.82 -41.28 15.88
N PRO A 198 19.89 -41.74 15.19
CA PRO A 198 19.76 -42.27 13.83
C PRO A 198 18.65 -43.33 13.77
N ASN A 199 17.88 -43.38 12.70
CA ASN A 199 16.76 -44.31 12.45
C ASN A 199 15.55 -44.16 13.42
N ALA A 200 15.36 -43.02 14.06
CA ALA A 200 14.23 -42.76 14.96
C ALA A 200 12.99 -42.18 14.22
N GLY A 201 12.89 -42.33 12.91
CA GLY A 201 11.73 -41.88 12.12
C GLY A 201 11.61 -40.36 11.96
N LYS A 202 12.72 -39.58 12.04
CA LYS A 202 12.71 -38.10 11.95
C LYS A 202 12.31 -37.56 10.56
N SER A 203 12.48 -38.36 9.52
CA SER A 203 12.27 -37.95 8.11
C SER A 203 11.08 -38.67 7.46
N SER A 204 10.25 -39.32 8.24
CA SER A 204 9.03 -40.01 7.77
C SER A 204 7.84 -39.11 7.79
#